data_76070ceb65e349591c39b204406cba03
#
_entry.id   76070ceb65e349591c39b204406cba03
#
_cell.length_a   1.000
_cell.length_b   1.000
_cell.length_c   1.000
_cell.angle_alpha   90.00
_cell.angle_beta   90.00
_cell.angle_gamma   90.00
#
_symmetry.space_group_name_H-M   'P 1'
#
loop_
_entity.id
_entity.type
_entity.pdbx_description
1 polymer ?
#
loop_
_entity_poly.entity_id
_entity_poly.type
_entity_poly.pdbx_seq_one_letter_code
_entity_poly.pdbx_strand_id
1 'polypeptide(L)'
;RDKVGFVWQKSAKNLFPYLTVLQNVEAVMMFENSGNTGNLKRGELIKKRKDNNKSYALKLLNAVGLQEHKDKLPAQLSGGEQQRAAIAVALANKPDILLADEPTGAVDTRTADTIYELFHKLNKELGITIIIVTHDMALAGRVDRTVLISDGKVSTEKLKKHPAMEYTVLDKAHRIKLTDEMLEAAGIESNKVKVDVQDGRLVISRI
;
A
#
# COMPACT_ATOMS: atom_id res chain seq x y z
N ARG A 1 -5.39 -16.07 2.92
CA ARG A 1 -5.54 -15.44 1.59
C ARG A 1 -6.42 -14.20 1.66
N ASP A 2 -7.41 -14.22 2.51
CA ASP A 2 -8.46 -13.19 2.58
C ASP A 2 -8.04 -11.96 3.39
N LYS A 3 -6.88 -12.01 4.01
CA LYS A 3 -6.34 -10.96 4.88
C LYS A 3 -5.47 -9.92 4.19
N VAL A 4 -5.14 -10.10 2.92
CA VAL A 4 -4.25 -9.22 2.15
C VAL A 4 -4.93 -8.80 0.85
N GLY A 5 -5.16 -7.49 0.71
CA GLY A 5 -5.55 -6.87 -0.55
C GLY A 5 -4.32 -6.43 -1.32
N PHE A 6 -4.38 -6.42 -2.66
CA PHE A 6 -3.27 -6.00 -3.50
C PHE A 6 -3.72 -4.97 -4.55
N VAL A 7 -2.98 -3.86 -4.65
CA VAL A 7 -3.16 -2.81 -5.66
C VAL A 7 -1.93 -2.75 -6.53
N TRP A 8 -2.09 -3.08 -7.82
CA TRP A 8 -1.00 -3.04 -8.80
C TRP A 8 -0.78 -1.62 -9.32
N GLN A 9 0.44 -1.32 -9.74
CA GLN A 9 0.79 -0.09 -10.45
C GLN A 9 -0.13 0.15 -11.67
N LYS A 10 -0.37 -0.91 -12.46
CA LYS A 10 -1.33 -0.88 -13.57
C LYS A 10 -2.69 -1.35 -13.06
N SER A 11 -3.62 -0.43 -12.83
CA SER A 11 -4.99 -0.70 -12.35
C SER A 11 -5.73 -1.77 -13.17
N ALA A 12 -5.44 -1.89 -14.47
CA ALA A 12 -6.00 -2.93 -15.34
C ALA A 12 -5.74 -4.36 -14.85
N LYS A 13 -4.71 -4.60 -14.03
CA LYS A 13 -4.46 -5.90 -13.41
C LYS A 13 -5.44 -6.24 -12.28
N ASN A 14 -6.09 -5.23 -11.71
CA ASN A 14 -7.10 -5.40 -10.67
C ASN A 14 -8.53 -5.46 -11.23
N LEU A 15 -8.74 -5.08 -12.50
CA LEU A 15 -10.06 -4.85 -13.06
C LEU A 15 -10.36 -5.78 -14.22
N PHE A 16 -11.53 -6.38 -14.19
CA PHE A 16 -12.09 -7.10 -15.35
C PHE A 16 -12.67 -6.08 -16.33
N PRO A 17 -12.16 -6.03 -17.58
CA PRO A 17 -12.49 -4.94 -18.52
C PRO A 17 -13.96 -4.95 -18.99
N TYR A 18 -14.64 -6.10 -18.90
CA TYR A 18 -16.02 -6.28 -19.35
C TYR A 18 -17.06 -6.18 -18.23
N LEU A 19 -16.62 -5.98 -16.98
CA LEU A 19 -17.50 -5.77 -15.83
C LEU A 19 -17.55 -4.29 -15.49
N THR A 20 -18.72 -3.81 -15.05
CA THR A 20 -18.83 -2.45 -14.51
C THR A 20 -18.00 -2.30 -13.25
N VAL A 21 -17.76 -1.07 -12.80
CA VAL A 21 -17.04 -0.77 -11.56
C VAL A 21 -17.67 -1.51 -10.37
N LEU A 22 -18.99 -1.48 -10.25
CA LEU A 22 -19.72 -2.20 -9.20
C LEU A 22 -19.51 -3.71 -9.32
N GLN A 23 -19.67 -4.25 -10.51
CA GLN A 23 -19.51 -5.69 -10.77
C GLN A 23 -18.07 -6.18 -10.49
N ASN A 24 -17.06 -5.35 -10.74
CA ASN A 24 -15.67 -5.67 -10.39
C ASN A 24 -15.50 -5.88 -8.88
N VAL A 25 -16.06 -5.00 -8.06
CA VAL A 25 -16.02 -5.13 -6.60
C VAL A 25 -16.82 -6.35 -6.12
N GLU A 26 -18.03 -6.56 -6.66
CA GLU A 26 -18.89 -7.69 -6.30
C GLU A 26 -18.27 -9.06 -6.68
N ALA A 27 -17.59 -9.14 -7.83
CA ALA A 27 -16.98 -10.38 -8.32
C ALA A 27 -16.00 -10.98 -7.32
N VAL A 28 -15.14 -10.15 -6.71
CA VAL A 28 -14.16 -10.62 -5.71
C VAL A 28 -14.84 -11.18 -4.47
N MET A 29 -15.93 -10.58 -4.01
CA MET A 29 -16.71 -11.05 -2.86
C MET A 29 -17.42 -12.40 -3.10
N MET A 30 -17.69 -12.75 -4.37
CA MET A 30 -18.34 -14.02 -4.71
C MET A 30 -17.41 -15.22 -4.53
N PHE A 31 -16.10 -15.05 -4.75
CA PHE A 31 -15.12 -16.14 -4.65
C PHE A 31 -14.85 -16.57 -3.20
N GLU A 32 -15.00 -15.67 -2.21
CA GLU A 32 -14.75 -15.95 -0.80
C GLU A 32 -15.80 -16.91 -0.19
N ASN A 33 -17.01 -16.91 -0.71
CA ASN A 33 -18.16 -17.57 -0.08
C ASN A 33 -18.42 -19.02 -0.50
N SER A 34 -17.49 -19.68 -1.19
CA SER A 34 -17.70 -21.03 -1.70
C SER A 34 -17.54 -22.15 -0.64
N GLY A 35 -17.23 -21.82 0.62
CA GLY A 35 -16.72 -22.77 1.62
C GLY A 35 -17.67 -23.22 2.74
N ASN A 36 -18.80 -22.58 3.03
CA ASN A 36 -19.63 -23.00 4.17
C ASN A 36 -21.12 -22.65 4.00
N THR A 37 -21.91 -23.59 3.51
CA THR A 37 -23.38 -23.48 3.46
C THR A 37 -24.01 -24.37 4.51
N GLY A 38 -24.23 -23.81 5.72
CA GLY A 38 -25.12 -24.42 6.69
C GLY A 38 -26.58 -24.38 6.25
N ASN A 39 -27.43 -25.17 6.88
CA ASN A 39 -28.81 -25.60 6.63
C ASN A 39 -29.92 -24.59 6.25
N LEU A 40 -29.64 -23.50 5.52
CA LEU A 40 -30.69 -22.60 5.01
C LEU A 40 -31.02 -22.93 3.55
N LYS A 41 -32.29 -22.69 3.13
CA LYS A 41 -32.71 -22.89 1.75
C LYS A 41 -31.78 -22.12 0.80
N ARG A 42 -31.06 -22.85 -0.04
CA ARG A 42 -29.93 -22.37 -0.89
C ARG A 42 -30.27 -21.08 -1.67
N GLY A 43 -31.50 -20.92 -2.14
CA GLY A 43 -31.92 -19.74 -2.92
C GLY A 43 -32.04 -18.43 -2.10
N GLU A 44 -32.58 -18.51 -0.88
CA GLU A 44 -32.73 -17.33 0.00
C GLU A 44 -31.40 -16.84 0.52
N LEU A 45 -30.49 -17.79 0.83
CA LEU A 45 -29.11 -17.47 1.23
C LEU A 45 -28.35 -16.75 0.13
N ILE A 46 -28.44 -17.24 -1.11
CA ILE A 46 -27.77 -16.64 -2.25
C ILE A 46 -28.28 -15.20 -2.48
N LYS A 47 -29.62 -15.00 -2.41
CA LYS A 47 -30.21 -13.68 -2.56
C LYS A 47 -29.77 -12.72 -1.46
N LYS A 48 -29.86 -13.12 -0.20
CA LYS A 48 -29.44 -12.29 0.95
C LYS A 48 -27.95 -11.94 0.92
N ARG A 49 -27.10 -12.88 0.51
CA ARG A 49 -25.66 -12.65 0.31
C ARG A 49 -25.42 -11.65 -0.82
N LYS A 50 -26.11 -11.80 -1.96
CA LYS A 50 -26.00 -10.88 -3.09
C LYS A 50 -26.38 -9.46 -2.71
N ASP A 51 -27.47 -9.28 -1.97
CA ASP A 51 -27.92 -7.98 -1.50
C ASP A 51 -26.92 -7.35 -0.51
N ASN A 52 -26.37 -8.12 0.41
CA ASN A 52 -25.34 -7.67 1.36
C ASN A 52 -24.03 -7.28 0.64
N ASN A 53 -23.57 -8.08 -0.31
CA ASN A 53 -22.38 -7.80 -1.10
C ASN A 53 -22.55 -6.51 -1.91
N LYS A 54 -23.69 -6.34 -2.56
CA LYS A 54 -24.01 -5.12 -3.31
C LYS A 54 -24.02 -3.88 -2.42
N SER A 55 -24.66 -3.97 -1.25
CA SER A 55 -24.70 -2.87 -0.29
C SER A 55 -23.29 -2.49 0.18
N TYR A 56 -22.43 -3.49 0.46
CA TYR A 56 -21.06 -3.24 0.88
C TYR A 56 -20.19 -2.71 -0.28
N ALA A 57 -20.35 -3.24 -1.50
CA ALA A 57 -19.68 -2.74 -2.69
C ALA A 57 -20.00 -1.24 -2.93
N LEU A 58 -21.26 -0.85 -2.79
CA LEU A 58 -21.65 0.57 -2.92
C LEU A 58 -21.01 1.45 -1.84
N LYS A 59 -20.89 0.96 -0.60
CA LYS A 59 -20.16 1.69 0.47
C LYS A 59 -18.69 1.87 0.12
N LEU A 60 -18.02 0.83 -0.42
CA LEU A 60 -16.65 0.94 -0.88
C LEU A 60 -16.51 1.94 -2.01
N LEU A 61 -17.40 1.89 -3.02
CA LEU A 61 -17.37 2.86 -4.13
C LEU A 61 -17.58 4.30 -3.66
N ASN A 62 -18.47 4.51 -2.67
CA ASN A 62 -18.63 5.82 -2.06
C ASN A 62 -17.34 6.26 -1.33
N ALA A 63 -16.70 5.38 -0.57
CA ALA A 63 -15.47 5.67 0.16
C ALA A 63 -14.31 6.08 -0.77
N VAL A 64 -14.23 5.48 -1.97
CA VAL A 64 -13.22 5.84 -2.98
C VAL A 64 -13.69 6.93 -3.95
N GLY A 65 -14.88 7.53 -3.75
CA GLY A 65 -15.42 8.61 -4.57
C GLY A 65 -15.83 8.18 -5.99
N LEU A 66 -16.34 6.96 -6.15
CA LEU A 66 -16.76 6.38 -7.45
C LEU A 66 -18.25 5.95 -7.48
N GLN A 67 -19.07 6.40 -6.56
CA GLN A 67 -20.49 6.00 -6.50
C GLN A 67 -21.24 6.34 -7.80
N GLU A 68 -21.01 7.52 -8.35
CA GLU A 68 -21.63 7.98 -9.61
C GLU A 68 -21.09 7.26 -10.86
N HIS A 69 -19.98 6.54 -10.70
CA HIS A 69 -19.34 5.79 -11.78
C HIS A 69 -19.58 4.27 -11.69
N LYS A 70 -20.44 3.82 -10.78
CA LYS A 70 -20.65 2.39 -10.49
C LYS A 70 -21.05 1.53 -11.70
N ASP A 71 -21.76 2.12 -12.66
CA ASP A 71 -22.27 1.44 -13.85
C ASP A 71 -21.35 1.59 -15.09
N LYS A 72 -20.25 2.35 -14.98
CA LYS A 72 -19.25 2.50 -16.04
C LYS A 72 -18.35 1.27 -16.14
N LEU A 73 -17.86 1.02 -17.36
CA LEU A 73 -16.77 0.06 -17.59
C LEU A 73 -15.43 0.71 -17.29
N PRO A 74 -14.37 -0.07 -16.97
CA PRO A 74 -13.04 0.47 -16.72
C PRO A 74 -12.50 1.38 -17.85
N ALA A 75 -12.76 1.04 -19.10
CA ALA A 75 -12.34 1.85 -20.25
C ALA A 75 -12.99 3.25 -20.32
N GLN A 76 -14.06 3.49 -19.57
CA GLN A 76 -14.78 4.77 -19.52
C GLN A 76 -14.30 5.65 -18.35
N LEU A 77 -13.30 5.19 -17.60
CA LEU A 77 -12.72 5.88 -16.46
C LEU A 77 -11.38 6.51 -16.81
N SER A 78 -11.07 7.65 -16.20
CA SER A 78 -9.71 8.20 -16.17
C SER A 78 -8.74 7.26 -15.43
N GLY A 79 -7.43 7.43 -15.63
CA GLY A 79 -6.42 6.60 -14.94
C GLY A 79 -6.55 6.64 -13.42
N GLY A 80 -6.79 7.82 -12.85
CA GLY A 80 -7.01 7.98 -11.40
C GLY A 80 -8.31 7.34 -10.90
N GLU A 81 -9.38 7.39 -11.69
CA GLU A 81 -10.63 6.68 -11.37
C GLU A 81 -10.44 5.16 -11.44
N GLN A 82 -9.70 4.66 -12.44
CA GLN A 82 -9.35 3.24 -12.52
C GLN A 82 -8.52 2.81 -11.30
N GLN A 83 -7.58 3.63 -10.85
CA GLN A 83 -6.77 3.33 -9.67
C GLN A 83 -7.63 3.30 -8.40
N ARG A 84 -8.57 4.25 -8.22
CA ARG A 84 -9.51 4.20 -7.10
C ARG A 84 -10.45 2.99 -7.17
N ALA A 85 -10.87 2.58 -8.37
CA ALA A 85 -11.64 1.35 -8.55
C ALA A 85 -10.81 0.10 -8.16
N ALA A 86 -9.54 0.05 -8.54
CA ALA A 86 -8.62 -1.02 -8.14
C ALA A 86 -8.45 -1.10 -6.61
N ILE A 87 -8.38 0.05 -5.93
CA ILE A 87 -8.35 0.11 -4.46
C ILE A 87 -9.65 -0.45 -3.87
N ALA A 88 -10.83 -0.09 -4.41
CA ALA A 88 -12.11 -0.62 -3.94
C ALA A 88 -12.20 -2.15 -4.11
N VAL A 89 -11.71 -2.69 -5.23
CA VAL A 89 -11.62 -4.14 -5.48
C VAL A 89 -10.69 -4.82 -4.47
N ALA A 90 -9.52 -4.23 -4.19
CA ALA A 90 -8.58 -4.78 -3.22
C ALA A 90 -9.14 -4.80 -1.78
N LEU A 91 -10.06 -3.89 -1.46
CA LEU A 91 -10.75 -3.81 -0.14
C LEU A 91 -11.99 -4.70 -0.03
N ALA A 92 -12.45 -5.31 -1.14
CA ALA A 92 -13.73 -6.02 -1.21
C ALA A 92 -13.86 -7.14 -0.15
N ASN A 93 -12.78 -7.86 0.13
CA ASN A 93 -12.73 -8.96 1.11
C ASN A 93 -12.29 -8.51 2.52
N LYS A 94 -12.41 -7.21 2.84
CA LYS A 94 -12.06 -6.64 4.15
C LYS A 94 -10.67 -7.10 4.64
N PRO A 95 -9.62 -6.82 3.89
CA PRO A 95 -8.28 -7.26 4.26
C PRO A 95 -7.79 -6.54 5.52
N ASP A 96 -6.93 -7.21 6.30
CA ASP A 96 -6.20 -6.59 7.42
C ASP A 96 -5.01 -5.75 6.90
N ILE A 97 -4.48 -6.13 5.73
CA ILE A 97 -3.31 -5.50 5.09
C ILE A 97 -3.63 -5.18 3.64
N LEU A 98 -3.31 -3.97 3.20
CA LEU A 98 -3.35 -3.54 1.81
C LEU A 98 -1.91 -3.32 1.32
N LEU A 99 -1.50 -4.09 0.31
CA LEU A 99 -0.22 -3.89 -0.38
C LEU A 99 -0.47 -3.07 -1.65
N ALA A 100 0.26 -1.99 -1.84
CA ALA A 100 0.16 -1.13 -3.01
C ALA A 100 1.54 -0.98 -3.68
N ASP A 101 1.63 -1.42 -4.92
CA ASP A 101 2.84 -1.35 -5.73
C ASP A 101 2.73 -0.15 -6.68
N GLU A 102 3.55 0.88 -6.45
CA GLU A 102 3.58 2.15 -7.20
C GLU A 102 2.17 2.70 -7.51
N PRO A 103 1.28 2.86 -6.51
CA PRO A 103 -0.13 3.14 -6.73
C PRO A 103 -0.42 4.48 -7.41
N THR A 104 0.58 5.34 -7.53
CA THR A 104 0.48 6.67 -8.13
C THR A 104 1.40 6.85 -9.34
N GLY A 105 2.17 5.83 -9.72
CA GLY A 105 3.16 5.92 -10.79
C GLY A 105 2.61 6.16 -12.21
N ALA A 106 1.29 6.03 -12.41
CA ALA A 106 0.64 6.19 -13.71
C ALA A 106 -0.36 7.37 -13.74
N VAL A 107 -0.36 8.24 -12.72
CA VAL A 107 -1.30 9.38 -12.61
C VAL A 107 -0.55 10.70 -12.42
N ASP A 108 -1.25 11.80 -12.69
CA ASP A 108 -0.72 13.14 -12.42
C ASP A 108 -0.62 13.44 -10.91
N THR A 109 0.17 14.46 -10.55
CA THR A 109 0.46 14.84 -9.15
C THR A 109 -0.81 15.11 -8.34
N ARG A 110 -1.81 15.81 -8.91
CA ARG A 110 -3.06 16.12 -8.22
C ARG A 110 -3.86 14.87 -7.91
N THR A 111 -3.89 13.95 -8.86
CA THR A 111 -4.55 12.65 -8.69
C THR A 111 -3.79 11.78 -7.67
N ALA A 112 -2.46 11.83 -7.69
CA ALA A 112 -1.62 11.17 -6.70
C ALA A 112 -1.95 11.65 -5.28
N ASP A 113 -2.05 12.95 -5.06
CA ASP A 113 -2.46 13.54 -3.77
C ASP A 113 -3.82 12.99 -3.30
N THR A 114 -4.80 12.92 -4.21
CA THR A 114 -6.13 12.36 -3.89
C THR A 114 -6.06 10.89 -3.47
N ILE A 115 -5.19 10.09 -4.10
CA ILE A 115 -5.00 8.67 -3.75
C ILE A 115 -4.33 8.55 -2.37
N TYR A 116 -3.40 9.43 -2.02
CA TYR A 116 -2.77 9.44 -0.69
C TYR A 116 -3.74 9.80 0.42
N GLU A 117 -4.53 10.85 0.23
CA GLU A 117 -5.58 11.22 1.16
C GLU A 117 -6.57 10.05 1.36
N LEU A 118 -6.89 9.34 0.27
CA LEU A 118 -7.71 8.14 0.35
C LEU A 118 -7.05 7.05 1.20
N PHE A 119 -5.78 6.72 0.99
CA PHE A 119 -5.07 5.74 1.81
C PHE A 119 -5.04 6.13 3.28
N HIS A 120 -4.75 7.40 3.57
CA HIS A 120 -4.74 7.89 4.95
C HIS A 120 -6.11 7.77 5.62
N LYS A 121 -7.18 8.12 4.89
CA LYS A 121 -8.56 7.96 5.35
C LYS A 121 -8.89 6.49 5.63
N LEU A 122 -8.58 5.59 4.69
CA LEU A 122 -8.83 4.16 4.82
C LEU A 122 -8.08 3.56 6.02
N ASN A 123 -6.81 3.93 6.22
CA ASN A 123 -6.05 3.49 7.39
C ASN A 123 -6.71 3.93 8.69
N LYS A 124 -7.13 5.20 8.81
CA LYS A 124 -7.78 5.74 10.02
C LYS A 124 -9.17 5.17 10.26
N GLU A 125 -10.00 5.08 9.23
CA GLU A 125 -11.41 4.70 9.37
C GLU A 125 -11.61 3.19 9.46
N LEU A 126 -10.82 2.41 8.73
CA LEU A 126 -10.94 0.94 8.69
C LEU A 126 -9.93 0.22 9.58
N GLY A 127 -8.91 0.92 10.09
CA GLY A 127 -7.85 0.33 10.91
C GLY A 127 -6.93 -0.65 10.16
N ILE A 128 -6.95 -0.65 8.81
CA ILE A 128 -6.13 -1.53 8.00
C ILE A 128 -4.68 -1.06 7.94
N THR A 129 -3.74 -1.98 7.90
CA THR A 129 -2.34 -1.66 7.63
C THR A 129 -2.13 -1.47 6.14
N ILE A 130 -1.55 -0.34 5.71
CA ILE A 130 -1.26 -0.06 4.30
C ILE A 130 0.25 -0.04 4.11
N ILE A 131 0.75 -0.89 3.21
CA ILE A 131 2.16 -0.95 2.82
C ILE A 131 2.26 -0.50 1.37
N ILE A 132 2.98 0.59 1.13
CA ILE A 132 3.18 1.17 -0.19
C ILE A 132 4.63 0.97 -0.60
N VAL A 133 4.85 0.38 -1.75
CA VAL A 133 6.17 0.34 -2.40
C VAL A 133 6.18 1.45 -3.44
N THR A 134 7.14 2.36 -3.36
CA THR A 134 7.24 3.49 -4.28
C THR A 134 8.65 4.07 -4.29
N HIS A 135 9.02 4.71 -5.40
CA HIS A 135 10.21 5.54 -5.52
C HIS A 135 9.90 7.05 -5.34
N ASP A 136 8.64 7.40 -5.05
CA ASP A 136 8.24 8.79 -4.80
C ASP A 136 8.62 9.23 -3.39
N MET A 137 9.71 9.99 -3.30
CA MET A 137 10.23 10.52 -2.02
C MET A 137 9.31 11.57 -1.40
N ALA A 138 8.48 12.27 -2.19
CA ALA A 138 7.50 13.22 -1.65
C ALA A 138 6.42 12.49 -0.86
N LEU A 139 6.04 11.30 -1.28
CA LEU A 139 5.15 10.42 -0.53
C LEU A 139 5.80 9.94 0.77
N ALA A 140 7.07 9.56 0.73
CA ALA A 140 7.79 9.04 1.89
C ALA A 140 7.70 9.98 3.11
N GLY A 141 7.67 11.29 2.90
CA GLY A 141 7.49 12.29 3.96
C GLY A 141 6.06 12.40 4.52
N ARG A 142 5.07 11.78 3.89
CA ARG A 142 3.63 11.89 4.27
C ARG A 142 3.12 10.72 5.09
N VAL A 143 3.81 9.59 5.06
CA VAL A 143 3.43 8.34 5.76
C VAL A 143 4.01 8.30 7.18
N ASP A 144 3.45 7.45 8.04
CA ASP A 144 3.86 7.35 9.45
C ASP A 144 5.22 6.68 9.62
N ARG A 145 5.57 5.77 8.70
CA ARG A 145 6.83 5.02 8.72
C ARG A 145 7.33 4.83 7.29
N THR A 146 8.58 5.19 7.06
CA THR A 146 9.28 4.95 5.79
C THR A 146 10.46 4.02 6.03
N VAL A 147 10.64 3.07 5.12
CA VAL A 147 11.73 2.09 5.15
C VAL A 147 12.43 2.12 3.81
N LEU A 148 13.73 2.39 3.80
CA LEU A 148 14.54 2.30 2.61
C LEU A 148 15.09 0.89 2.45
N ILE A 149 14.84 0.29 1.27
CA ILE A 149 15.37 -1.03 0.91
C ILE A 149 16.43 -0.84 -0.16
N SER A 150 17.64 -1.37 0.08
CA SER A 150 18.74 -1.36 -0.87
C SER A 150 19.39 -2.75 -0.89
N ASP A 151 19.65 -3.28 -2.08
CA ASP A 151 20.26 -4.61 -2.27
C ASP A 151 19.50 -5.74 -1.55
N GLY A 152 18.16 -5.66 -1.54
CA GLY A 152 17.28 -6.63 -0.89
C GLY A 152 17.29 -6.59 0.64
N LYS A 153 17.85 -5.53 1.25
CA LYS A 153 17.93 -5.34 2.71
C LYS A 153 17.35 -4.00 3.12
N VAL A 154 16.79 -3.96 4.31
CA VAL A 154 16.42 -2.71 4.96
C VAL A 154 17.69 -1.98 5.37
N SER A 155 17.86 -0.75 4.91
CA SER A 155 19.03 0.09 5.19
C SER A 155 18.74 1.16 6.23
N THR A 156 17.65 1.91 6.04
CA THR A 156 17.27 2.99 6.97
C THR A 156 15.77 2.97 7.24
N GLU A 157 15.38 3.54 8.38
CA GLU A 157 14.01 3.72 8.80
C GLU A 157 13.79 5.13 9.34
N LYS A 158 12.72 5.79 8.88
CA LYS A 158 12.27 7.10 9.37
C LYS A 158 10.85 6.99 9.93
N LEU A 159 10.62 7.57 11.10
CA LEU A 159 9.31 7.66 11.73
C LEU A 159 8.83 9.11 11.71
N LYS A 160 7.58 9.35 11.29
CA LYS A 160 6.98 10.70 11.26
C LYS A 160 6.97 11.40 12.62
N LYS A 161 6.84 10.63 13.70
CA LYS A 161 6.88 11.18 15.08
C LYS A 161 8.26 11.71 15.48
N HIS A 162 9.33 11.28 14.80
CA HIS A 162 10.71 11.67 15.05
C HIS A 162 11.43 11.99 13.75
N PRO A 163 11.01 13.02 13.00
CA PRO A 163 11.51 13.28 11.64
C PRO A 163 13.01 13.63 11.60
N ALA A 164 13.57 14.10 12.71
CA ALA A 164 15.01 14.39 12.84
C ALA A 164 15.85 13.14 13.13
N MET A 165 15.22 11.98 13.39
CA MET A 165 15.92 10.73 13.68
C MET A 165 15.78 9.79 12.50
N GLU A 166 16.88 9.56 11.81
CA GLU A 166 17.02 8.50 10.82
C GLU A 166 17.76 7.34 11.49
N TYR A 167 17.13 6.19 11.49
CA TYR A 167 17.71 4.99 12.08
C TYR A 167 18.38 4.15 11.01
N THR A 168 19.67 3.90 11.14
CA THR A 168 20.34 2.87 10.33
C THR A 168 20.06 1.50 10.91
N VAL A 169 19.59 0.58 10.10
CA VAL A 169 19.17 -0.75 10.56
C VAL A 169 20.36 -1.70 10.59
N LEU A 170 20.59 -2.30 11.76
CA LEU A 170 21.55 -3.38 11.94
C LEU A 170 20.93 -4.69 11.43
N ASP A 171 21.55 -5.33 10.44
CA ASP A 171 21.06 -6.61 9.91
C ASP A 171 21.40 -7.78 10.87
N LYS A 172 20.84 -8.98 10.60
CA LYS A 172 21.09 -10.17 11.42
C LYS A 172 22.57 -10.61 11.47
N ALA A 173 23.40 -10.12 10.56
CA ALA A 173 24.83 -10.35 10.54
C ALA A 173 25.61 -9.18 11.18
N HIS A 174 24.93 -8.30 11.92
CA HIS A 174 25.48 -7.13 12.60
C HIS A 174 26.19 -6.14 11.64
N ARG A 175 25.64 -5.97 10.42
CA ARG A 175 26.17 -5.01 9.44
C ARG A 175 25.22 -3.82 9.34
N ILE A 176 25.80 -2.64 9.16
CA ILE A 176 25.10 -1.40 8.83
C ILE A 176 25.51 -0.95 7.44
N LYS A 177 24.60 -0.26 6.72
CA LYS A 177 24.94 0.43 5.48
C LYS A 177 25.16 1.91 5.81
N LEU A 178 26.34 2.41 5.50
CA LEU A 178 26.62 3.84 5.53
C LEU A 178 26.12 4.44 4.21
N THR A 179 25.42 5.58 4.27
CA THR A 179 24.99 6.31 3.07
C THR A 179 26.15 7.13 2.51
N ASP A 180 26.07 7.48 1.23
CA ASP A 180 27.08 8.33 0.59
C ASP A 180 27.21 9.67 1.30
N GLU A 181 26.09 10.25 1.77
CA GLU A 181 26.05 11.47 2.58
C GLU A 181 26.81 11.33 3.91
N MET A 182 26.69 10.17 4.57
CA MET A 182 27.45 9.89 5.82
C MET A 182 28.94 9.75 5.54
N LEU A 183 29.31 9.12 4.44
CA LEU A 183 30.71 8.95 4.03
C LEU A 183 31.33 10.29 3.68
N GLU A 184 30.64 11.12 2.89
CA GLU A 184 31.07 12.48 2.54
C GLU A 184 31.23 13.36 3.77
N ALA A 185 30.23 13.39 4.67
CA ALA A 185 30.26 14.16 5.91
C ALA A 185 31.40 13.74 6.84
N ALA A 186 31.79 12.47 6.82
CA ALA A 186 32.93 11.92 7.59
C ALA A 186 34.28 12.04 6.84
N GLY A 187 34.28 12.52 5.60
CA GLY A 187 35.49 12.61 4.75
C GLY A 187 36.11 11.25 4.43
N ILE A 188 35.27 10.21 4.27
CA ILE A 188 35.68 8.84 3.99
C ILE A 188 35.56 8.60 2.49
N GLU A 189 36.70 8.57 1.78
CA GLU A 189 36.78 8.31 0.34
C GLU A 189 37.25 6.87 0.04
N SER A 190 37.73 6.17 1.05
CA SER A 190 38.29 4.81 0.95
C SER A 190 37.23 3.74 1.20
N ASN A 191 37.43 2.56 0.63
CA ASN A 191 36.63 1.36 0.93
C ASN A 191 37.02 0.69 2.28
N LYS A 192 37.95 1.28 3.02
CA LYS A 192 38.39 0.82 4.34
C LYS A 192 38.20 1.91 5.34
N VAL A 193 37.70 1.55 6.51
CA VAL A 193 37.45 2.45 7.62
C VAL A 193 38.00 1.87 8.91
N LYS A 194 38.36 2.74 9.82
CA LYS A 194 38.70 2.35 11.19
C LYS A 194 37.43 2.41 12.02
N VAL A 195 37.18 1.38 12.84
CA VAL A 195 36.03 1.31 13.75
C VAL A 195 36.55 1.17 15.17
N ASP A 196 36.20 2.11 16.01
CA ASP A 196 36.56 2.14 17.44
C ASP A 196 35.29 2.21 18.31
N VAL A 197 35.40 1.81 19.57
CA VAL A 197 34.36 2.03 20.58
C VAL A 197 34.87 3.07 21.58
N GLN A 198 34.21 4.22 21.62
CA GLN A 198 34.55 5.32 22.53
C GLN A 198 33.29 5.70 23.33
N ASP A 199 33.36 5.65 24.65
CA ASP A 199 32.26 6.03 25.57
C ASP A 199 30.92 5.36 25.23
N GLY A 200 30.96 4.06 24.86
CA GLY A 200 29.76 3.29 24.48
C GLY A 200 29.19 3.64 23.09
N ARG A 201 29.93 4.39 22.27
CA ARG A 201 29.57 4.75 20.89
C ARG A 201 30.49 4.07 19.90
N LEU A 202 29.94 3.62 18.77
CA LEU A 202 30.74 3.21 17.61
C LEU A 202 31.18 4.47 16.86
N VAL A 203 32.50 4.63 16.72
CA VAL A 203 33.11 5.73 15.96
C VAL A 203 33.74 5.12 14.69
N ILE A 204 33.31 5.59 13.54
CA ILE A 204 33.82 5.19 12.23
C ILE A 204 34.63 6.37 11.69
N SER A 205 35.88 6.16 11.35
CA SER A 205 36.79 7.19 10.87
C SER A 205 37.56 6.72 9.64
N ARG A 206 38.08 7.70 8.88
CA ARG A 206 39.03 7.42 7.79
C ARG A 206 40.29 6.81 8.36
N ILE A 207 40.97 6.03 7.52
CA ILE A 207 42.34 5.52 7.77
C ILE A 207 43.34 6.55 7.28
#